data_bf6414f08b7bbdbb6eacad1489bc5c08
#
_entry.id   bf6414f08b7bbdbb6eacad1489bc5c08
#
_cell.length_a   1.000
_cell.length_b   1.000
_cell.length_c   1.000
_cell.angle_alpha   90.00
_cell.angle_beta   90.00
_cell.angle_gamma   90.00
#
_symmetry.space_group_name_H-M   'P 1'
#
loop_
_entity.id
_entity.type
_entity.pdbx_description
1 polymer ?
#
loop_
_entity_poly.entity_id
_entity_poly.type
_entity_poly.pdbx_seq_one_letter_code
_entity_poly.pdbx_strand_id
1 'polypeptide(L)' 'METTLYKSAFNLKEAAVYFGISIPTLVRLLRSGDIPHRRVGQRWLIARSALDTWLNRND' A
#
# COMPACT_ATOMS: atom_id res chain seq x y z
N MET A 1 19.47 -10.12 -3.86
CA MET A 1 18.76 -9.74 -3.42
C MET A 1 18.05 -8.69 -3.91
N GLU A 2 16.97 -8.48 -3.85
CA GLU A 2 16.32 -7.54 -4.32
C GLU A 2 16.11 -6.46 -3.47
N THR A 3 15.87 -5.31 -3.84
CA THR A 3 15.65 -4.25 -2.97
C THR A 3 14.22 -3.87 -3.05
N THR A 4 13.76 -3.20 -2.05
CA THR A 4 12.40 -2.77 -1.97
C THR A 4 12.03 -1.81 -3.05
N LEU A 5 12.98 -1.13 -3.63
CA LEU A 5 12.68 -0.17 -4.66
C LEU A 5 12.04 -0.79 -5.87
N TYR A 6 12.32 -2.06 -6.11
CA TYR A 6 11.81 -2.69 -7.31
C TYR A 6 10.63 -3.60 -7.06
N LYS A 7 10.11 -3.59 -5.86
CA LYS A 7 8.97 -4.44 -5.59
C LYS A 7 7.74 -3.85 -6.24
N SER A 8 6.93 -4.70 -6.81
CA SER A 8 5.68 -4.25 -7.39
C SER A 8 4.53 -4.38 -6.40
N ALA A 9 4.72 -5.06 -5.30
CA ALA A 9 3.70 -5.18 -4.27
C ALA A 9 4.36 -5.06 -2.91
N PHE A 10 3.65 -4.43 -1.98
CA PHE A 10 4.17 -4.18 -0.65
C PHE A 10 3.29 -4.85 0.38
N ASN A 11 3.89 -5.20 1.51
CA ASN A 11 3.09 -5.57 2.66
C ASN A 11 2.69 -4.28 3.37
N LEU A 12 1.95 -4.40 4.45
CA LEU A 12 1.42 -3.24 5.14
C LEU A 12 2.50 -2.29 5.61
N LYS A 13 3.55 -2.85 6.21
CA LYS A 13 4.60 -2.03 6.74
C LYS A 13 5.38 -1.32 5.64
N GLU A 14 5.66 -2.04 4.57
CA GLU A 14 6.38 -1.45 3.46
C GLU A 14 5.57 -0.34 2.80
N ALA A 15 4.27 -0.55 2.65
CA ALA A 15 3.42 0.45 2.04
C ALA A 15 3.33 1.71 2.90
N ALA A 16 3.30 1.53 4.22
CA ALA A 16 3.24 2.68 5.11
C ALA A 16 4.51 3.51 4.99
N VAL A 17 5.65 2.84 4.90
CA VAL A 17 6.92 3.54 4.74
C VAL A 17 6.96 4.26 3.38
N TYR A 18 6.52 3.57 2.34
CA TYR A 18 6.53 4.15 1.01
C TYR A 18 5.68 5.41 0.95
N PHE A 19 4.53 5.36 1.60
CA PHE A 19 3.65 6.49 1.62
C PHE A 19 4.02 7.54 2.64
N GLY A 20 4.79 7.20 3.65
CA GLY A 20 5.15 8.13 4.71
C GLY A 20 4.02 8.36 5.70
N ILE A 21 3.20 7.37 5.94
CA ILE A 21 2.10 7.50 6.89
C ILE A 21 2.18 6.37 7.89
N SER A 22 1.42 6.47 8.95
CA SER A 22 1.41 5.43 9.98
C SER A 22 0.62 4.24 9.50
N ILE A 23 0.91 3.09 10.08
CA ILE A 23 0.19 1.87 9.73
C ILE A 23 -1.29 1.99 10.04
N PRO A 24 -1.71 2.50 11.21
CA PRO A 24 -3.15 2.64 11.46
C PRO A 24 -3.86 3.51 10.42
N THR A 25 -3.20 4.57 9.98
CA THR A 25 -3.79 5.42 8.97
C THR A 25 -3.93 4.66 7.65
N LEU A 26 -2.90 3.91 7.29
CA LEU A 26 -2.96 3.14 6.07
C LEU A 26 -4.06 2.09 6.13
N VAL A 27 -4.19 1.41 7.26
CA VAL A 27 -5.23 0.39 7.40
C VAL A 27 -6.60 1.03 7.24
N ARG A 28 -6.78 2.22 7.77
CA ARG A 28 -8.05 2.90 7.64
C ARG A 28 -8.36 3.18 6.17
N LEU A 29 -7.36 3.62 5.42
CA LEU A 29 -7.56 3.89 4.00
C LEU A 29 -7.87 2.62 3.22
N LEU A 30 -7.21 1.53 3.59
CA LEU A 30 -7.46 0.27 2.91
C LEU A 30 -8.86 -0.25 3.21
N ARG A 31 -9.28 -0.12 4.45
CA ARG A 31 -10.59 -0.62 4.83
C ARG A 31 -11.73 0.19 4.24
N SER A 32 -11.46 1.46 3.97
CA SER A 32 -12.50 2.28 3.38
C SER A 32 -12.64 2.01 1.89
N GLY A 33 -11.73 1.24 1.31
CA GLY A 33 -11.81 0.94 -0.11
C GLY A 33 -11.18 1.96 -1.00
N ASP A 34 -10.50 2.95 -0.43
CA ASP A 34 -9.88 3.97 -1.25
C ASP A 34 -8.71 3.44 -2.05
N ILE A 35 -8.01 2.47 -1.53
CA ILE A 35 -6.85 1.93 -2.20
C ILE A 35 -7.07 0.45 -2.47
N PRO A 36 -7.02 0.01 -3.70
CA PRO A 36 -7.20 -1.40 -4.01
C PRO A 36 -6.10 -2.23 -3.37
N HIS A 37 -6.44 -3.36 -2.83
CA HIS A 37 -5.48 -4.23 -2.19
C HIS A 37 -6.02 -5.63 -2.16
N ARG A 38 -5.23 -6.57 -1.68
CA ARG A 38 -5.65 -7.95 -1.61
C ARG A 38 -5.20 -8.55 -0.30
N ARG A 39 -5.99 -9.42 0.26
CA ARG A 39 -5.62 -10.13 1.47
C ARG A 39 -5.33 -11.57 1.11
N VAL A 40 -4.18 -12.06 1.54
CA VAL A 40 -3.80 -13.44 1.33
C VAL A 40 -3.48 -14.01 2.70
N GLY A 41 -4.39 -14.82 3.23
CA GLY A 41 -4.29 -15.27 4.59
C GLY A 41 -4.36 -14.06 5.50
N GLN A 42 -3.32 -13.84 6.29
CA GLN A 42 -3.30 -12.68 7.15
C GLN A 42 -2.44 -11.58 6.61
N ARG A 43 -2.00 -11.71 5.36
CA ARG A 43 -1.11 -10.72 4.80
C ARG A 43 -1.87 -9.76 3.92
N TRP A 44 -1.45 -8.51 3.96
CA TRP A 44 -2.00 -7.51 3.06
C TRP A 44 -1.02 -7.35 1.91
N LEU A 45 -1.55 -7.29 0.70
CA LEU A 45 -0.72 -7.05 -0.47
C LEU A 45 -1.28 -5.83 -1.18
N ILE A 46 -0.45 -4.82 -1.32
CA ILE A 46 -0.86 -3.56 -1.93
C ILE A 46 0.08 -3.30 -3.09
N ALA A 47 -0.47 -3.20 -4.29
CA ALA A 47 0.35 -2.96 -5.47
C ALA A 47 0.92 -1.56 -5.41
N ARG A 48 2.18 -1.41 -5.77
CA ARG A 48 2.79 -0.10 -5.79
C ARG A 48 2.03 0.81 -6.75
N SER A 49 1.60 0.27 -7.89
CA SER A 49 0.87 1.08 -8.83
C SER A 49 -0.45 1.59 -8.26
N ALA A 50 -1.07 0.82 -7.38
CA ALA A 50 -2.31 1.27 -6.75
C ALA A 50 -2.05 2.45 -5.83
N LEU A 51 -0.93 2.40 -5.10
CA LEU A 51 -0.56 3.50 -4.23
C LEU A 51 -0.24 4.74 -5.04
N ASP A 52 0.49 4.56 -6.13
CA ASP A 52 0.88 5.69 -6.96
C ASP A 52 -0.35 6.33 -7.61
N THR A 53 -1.28 5.51 -8.05
CA THR A 53 -2.49 6.02 -8.66
C THR A 53 -3.32 6.79 -7.65
N TRP A 54 -3.45 6.26 -6.45
CA TRP A 54 -4.23 6.93 -5.43
C TRP A 54 -3.60 8.28 -5.06
N LEU A 55 -2.28 8.29 -4.98
CA LEU A 55 -1.58 9.50 -4.61
C LEU A 55 -1.71 10.58 -5.69
N ASN A 56 -1.76 10.15 -6.94
CA ASN A 56 -1.84 11.10 -8.04
C ASN A 56 -3.23 11.56 -8.40
N ARG A 57 -4.26 10.98 -7.79
CA ARG A 57 -5.55 11.39 -8.04
C ARG A 57 -5.71 12.63 -7.39
N ASN A 58 -5.83 13.64 -7.87
CA ASN A 58 -5.93 14.67 -7.18
C ASN A 58 -7.06 15.32 -7.27
N ASP A 59 -7.69 15.35 -6.58
CA ASP A 59 -8.80 15.97 -6.56
C ASP A 59 -9.20 16.46 -5.55
#